data_9b1521acf5663d63c730bcbdf2de0ee5
#
_entry.id   9b1521acf5663d63c730bcbdf2de0ee5
#
_cell.length_a   1.000
_cell.length_b   1.000
_cell.length_c   1.000
_cell.angle_alpha   90.00
_cell.angle_beta   90.00
_cell.angle_gamma   90.00
#
_symmetry.space_group_name_H-M   'P 1'
#
loop_
_entity.id
_entity.type
_entity.pdbx_description
1 polymer ?
#
loop_
_entity_poly.entity_id
_entity_poly.type
_entity_poly.pdbx_seq_one_letter_code
_entity_poly.pdbx_strand_id
1 'polypeptide(L)' 'MNLGSDVVITITGIVLVFAILVLLMLIIMLEGKIFDSMN' A
#
# COMPACT_ATOMS: atom_id res chain seq x y z
N MET A 1 -5.51 25.65 14.33
CA MET A 1 -4.99 24.56 13.53
C MET A 1 -3.60 24.89 13.02
N ASN A 2 -2.64 24.01 13.29
CA ASN A 2 -1.24 24.29 12.95
C ASN A 2 -0.95 23.85 11.52
N LEU A 3 -0.03 24.58 10.88
CA LEU A 3 0.44 24.22 9.54
C LEU A 3 0.98 22.80 9.47
N GLY A 4 1.64 22.37 10.54
CA GLY A 4 2.14 21.01 10.65
C GLY A 4 1.05 19.95 10.62
N SER A 5 -0.13 20.28 11.13
CA SER A 5 -1.26 19.35 11.15
C SER A 5 -1.76 19.04 9.75
N ASP A 6 -1.82 20.06 8.90
CA ASP A 6 -2.24 19.86 7.50
C ASP A 6 -1.26 19.00 6.73
N VAL A 7 0.04 19.23 6.95
CA VAL A 7 1.08 18.44 6.31
C VAL A 7 1.03 16.98 6.78
N VAL A 8 0.84 16.79 8.08
CA VAL A 8 0.75 15.45 8.66
C VAL A 8 -0.43 14.68 8.07
N ILE A 9 -1.60 15.32 7.97
CA ILE A 9 -2.78 14.69 7.40
C ILE A 9 -2.56 14.30 5.95
N THR A 10 -1.94 15.18 5.18
CA THR A 10 -1.65 14.92 3.77
C THR A 10 -0.69 13.75 3.61
N ILE A 11 0.41 13.76 4.35
CA ILE A 11 1.40 12.71 4.29
C ILE A 11 0.79 11.38 4.73
N THR A 12 0.02 11.39 5.79
CA THR A 12 -0.62 10.18 6.30
C THR A 12 -1.55 9.58 5.24
N GLY A 13 -2.34 10.41 4.56
CA GLY A 13 -3.22 9.93 3.50
C GLY A 13 -2.44 9.30 2.35
N ILE A 14 -1.37 9.94 1.91
CA ILE A 14 -0.52 9.42 0.83
C ILE A 14 0.11 8.09 1.25
N VAL A 15 0.63 8.03 2.46
CA VAL A 15 1.26 6.80 2.97
C VAL A 15 0.26 5.66 3.05
N LEU A 16 -0.96 5.93 3.52
CA LEU A 16 -2.00 4.92 3.60
C LEU A 16 -2.37 4.37 2.24
N VAL A 17 -2.61 5.25 1.28
CA VAL A 17 -2.94 4.83 -0.09
C VAL A 17 -1.80 4.03 -0.70
N PHE A 18 -0.58 4.51 -0.53
CA PHE A 18 0.60 3.83 -1.05
C PHE A 18 0.76 2.45 -0.41
N ALA A 19 0.54 2.34 0.88
CA ALA A 19 0.64 1.08 1.60
C ALA A 19 -0.39 0.06 1.08
N ILE A 20 -1.62 0.51 0.83
CA ILE A 20 -2.67 -0.35 0.30
C ILE A 20 -2.30 -0.84 -1.10
N LEU A 21 -1.80 0.05 -1.95
CA LEU A 21 -1.39 -0.32 -3.31
C LEU A 21 -0.27 -1.36 -3.29
N VAL A 22 0.74 -1.16 -2.45
CA VAL A 22 1.84 -2.11 -2.32
C VAL A 22 1.34 -3.44 -1.79
N LEU A 23 0.44 -3.41 -0.83
CA LEU A 23 -0.13 -4.63 -0.26
C LEU A 23 -0.88 -5.44 -1.32
N LEU A 24 -1.71 -4.77 -2.11
CA LEU A 24 -2.44 -5.43 -3.20
C LEU A 24 -1.49 -6.01 -4.23
N MET A 25 -0.43 -5.28 -4.57
CA MET A 25 0.57 -5.76 -5.50
C MET A 25 1.23 -7.04 -4.99
N LEU A 26 1.60 -7.06 -3.73
CA LEU A 26 2.22 -8.23 -3.12
C LEU A 26 1.27 -9.43 -3.11
N ILE A 27 0.01 -9.21 -2.80
CA ILE A 27 -0.99 -10.28 -2.78
C ILE A 27 -1.14 -10.89 -4.18
N ILE A 28 -1.24 -10.05 -5.20
CA ILE A 28 -1.40 -10.51 -6.59
C ILE A 28 -0.16 -11.31 -7.02
N MET A 29 1.02 -10.82 -6.69
CA MET A 29 2.27 -11.49 -7.02
C MET A 29 2.37 -12.85 -6.32
N LEU A 30 1.98 -12.90 -5.07
CA LEU A 30 2.01 -14.15 -4.31
C LEU A 30 1.03 -15.17 -4.87
N GLU A 31 -0.16 -14.74 -5.23
CA GLU A 31 -1.15 -15.64 -5.83
C GLU A 31 -0.64 -16.24 -7.12
N GLY A 32 -0.08 -15.40 -7.99
CA GLY A 32 0.50 -15.89 -9.23
C GLY A 32 1.64 -16.86 -9.02
N LYS A 33 2.49 -16.58 -8.04
CA LYS A 33 3.62 -17.45 -7.72
C LYS A 33 3.16 -18.78 -7.15
N ILE A 34 2.13 -18.77 -6.33
CA ILE A 34 1.60 -20.01 -5.75
C ILE A 34 1.03 -20.91 -6.84
N PHE A 35 0.27 -20.34 -7.77
CA PHE A 35 -0.27 -21.11 -8.88
C PHE A 35 0.82 -21.71 -9.74
N ASP A 36 1.85 -20.94 -10.03
CA ASP A 36 2.97 -21.41 -10.83
C ASP A 36 3.74 -22.51 -10.10
N SER A 37 3.88 -22.37 -8.80
CA SER A 37 4.57 -23.36 -7.97
C SER A 37 3.78 -24.66 -7.84
N MET A 38 2.47 -24.57 -7.82
CA MET A 38 1.60 -25.75 -7.71
C MET A 38 1.54 -26.58 -8.97
N ASN A 39 1.86 -25.96 -10.06
CA ASN A 39 1.84 -26.63 -11.36
C ASN A 39 3.15 -27.33 -11.64
#